data_2db14130fdea521159fb48d1841d4b1d
#
_entry.id   2db14130fdea521159fb48d1841d4b1d
#
_cell.length_a   1.000
_cell.length_b   1.000
_cell.length_c   1.000
_cell.angle_alpha   90.00
_cell.angle_beta   90.00
_cell.angle_gamma   90.00
#
_symmetry.space_group_name_H-M   'P 1'
#
loop_
_entity.id
_entity.type
_entity.pdbx_description
1 polymer ?
#
loop_
_entity_poly.entity_id
_entity_poly.type
_entity_poly.pdbx_seq_one_letter_code
_entity_poly.pdbx_strand_id
1 'polypeptide(L)'
;MQQEKLNKNPQNQDIKFGRRHDGERPSTHESQPLFVSIRSFFKIATPFWRSRESLMAWVQLGLIVLFTAMTIFLAKQFNDWYKEFWDYIQNYNLNGFIGCLFLFCFLATLHVCTVVYKAYVISALTIRWRKWLTKYYIERYLKRNAFYTLALTDAETDNPDQRIADDLNKFVALTISTIISIITDLSMLATFVIVLWGLSAAVTVPIMGHEVHLPDGYMLYLALVYATLGTIITFVMGRPLVLLNFRQQRFEADFRYALIRMRENAESVALYRGSGEEARRFKFLFGDVVSNYVYLIFKIKTLGFFTLGYAQTAVIFPIIISAPMYFAHIITIGSLMQINSAFGRVQDSLSTLIQNFTSLAEWKAVIDRLALFEKGISKAANLPLPTISTVGTNLTIKGLEVKRPDGVALLSNFVLELNPGESLLIRGASGCGKSTFLRSVAGIWPYATGEIKLPQGKSLFLSQKPYMPLGTLKAAVCYPQQVDQTSDEVIAEMLKSVGLSNLVDKLGSVEQWGMALSLGEQQRIAFIRAFINAPDIIFMDEVTSALDEDNESTLYGMLKTRLPQAIIISVGHRGTLVKFHTRELKF
;
A
#
# COMPACT_ATOMS: atom_id res chain seq x y z
N MET A 1 3.43 20.67 -64.29
CA MET A 1 2.04 20.99 -63.93
C MET A 1 1.17 19.74 -63.84
N GLN A 2 1.74 18.64 -63.27
CA GLN A 2 1.03 17.36 -63.08
C GLN A 2 1.52 16.57 -61.85
N GLN A 3 2.21 17.19 -60.89
CA GLN A 3 2.73 16.55 -59.66
C GLN A 3 2.15 17.11 -58.33
N GLU A 4 1.12 17.95 -58.40
CA GLU A 4 0.60 18.64 -57.21
C GLU A 4 -0.84 18.20 -56.79
N LYS A 5 -1.37 17.08 -57.35
CA LYS A 5 -2.74 16.60 -57.10
C LYS A 5 -2.88 15.23 -56.45
N LEU A 6 -1.84 14.68 -55.83
CA LEU A 6 -1.89 13.33 -55.26
C LEU A 6 -1.69 13.27 -53.72
N ASN A 7 -1.97 14.35 -53.00
CA ASN A 7 -1.83 14.36 -51.54
C ASN A 7 -3.06 14.92 -50.80
N LYS A 8 -4.23 14.49 -51.23
CA LYS A 8 -5.47 14.66 -50.39
C LYS A 8 -6.14 13.29 -50.22
N ASN A 9 -5.63 12.51 -49.31
CA ASN A 9 -6.30 11.31 -48.83
C ASN A 9 -7.22 11.71 -47.63
N PRO A 10 -8.56 11.60 -47.73
CA PRO A 10 -9.50 12.06 -46.70
C PRO A 10 -9.73 11.03 -45.59
N GLN A 11 -8.73 10.25 -45.21
CA GLN A 11 -8.83 9.22 -44.16
C GLN A 11 -8.04 9.50 -42.87
N ASN A 12 -7.49 10.68 -42.68
CA ASN A 12 -7.05 11.14 -41.35
C ASN A 12 -8.17 11.90 -40.66
N GLN A 13 -9.30 11.26 -40.46
CA GLN A 13 -10.16 11.64 -39.35
C GLN A 13 -9.46 11.13 -38.08
N ASP A 14 -8.73 12.04 -37.42
CA ASP A 14 -8.33 11.93 -36.03
C ASP A 14 -9.55 11.51 -35.22
N ILE A 15 -9.66 10.21 -34.94
CA ILE A 15 -10.53 9.72 -33.88
C ILE A 15 -9.93 10.31 -32.61
N LYS A 16 -10.40 11.46 -32.22
CA LYS A 16 -10.26 12.04 -30.88
C LYS A 16 -10.95 11.07 -29.92
N PHE A 17 -10.29 9.96 -29.59
CA PHE A 17 -10.63 9.22 -28.38
C PHE A 17 -10.51 10.21 -27.25
N GLY A 18 -11.65 10.51 -26.64
CA GLY A 18 -11.90 11.58 -25.70
C GLY A 18 -10.66 11.98 -24.92
N ARG A 19 -10.09 13.11 -25.28
CA ARG A 19 -9.41 13.93 -24.31
C ARG A 19 -10.43 14.10 -23.19
N ARG A 20 -10.29 13.32 -22.09
CA ARG A 20 -10.87 13.75 -20.83
C ARG A 20 -10.46 15.19 -20.72
N HIS A 21 -11.44 16.05 -20.58
CA HIS A 21 -11.26 17.48 -20.44
C HIS A 21 -10.00 17.76 -19.61
N ASP A 22 -9.07 18.55 -20.18
CA ASP A 22 -7.91 19.11 -19.46
C ASP A 22 -8.37 20.06 -18.31
N GLY A 23 -9.61 19.99 -17.90
CA GLY A 23 -10.27 20.76 -16.85
C GLY A 23 -10.65 19.99 -15.60
N GLU A 24 -10.74 18.66 -15.63
CA GLU A 24 -10.80 17.90 -14.38
C GLU A 24 -9.36 17.64 -13.92
N ARG A 25 -8.84 18.59 -13.14
CA ARG A 25 -7.78 18.27 -12.20
C ARG A 25 -8.24 16.97 -11.51
N PRO A 26 -7.42 15.87 -11.48
CA PRO A 26 -7.69 14.80 -10.57
C PRO A 26 -7.91 15.51 -9.24
N SER A 27 -8.95 15.14 -8.50
CA SER A 27 -9.22 15.71 -7.20
C SER A 27 -7.87 15.81 -6.50
N THR A 28 -7.30 16.99 -6.51
CA THR A 28 -6.14 17.31 -5.71
C THR A 28 -6.70 17.12 -4.32
N HIS A 29 -6.46 15.92 -3.72
CA HIS A 29 -6.51 15.80 -2.29
C HIS A 29 -5.65 16.96 -1.82
N GLU A 30 -6.29 18.04 -1.36
CA GLU A 30 -5.58 19.20 -0.82
C GLU A 30 -4.60 18.61 0.19
N SER A 31 -3.32 18.72 -0.12
CA SER A 31 -2.28 18.16 0.72
C SER A 31 -2.50 18.75 2.10
N GLN A 32 -2.86 17.92 3.05
CA GLN A 32 -3.20 18.38 4.39
C GLN A 32 -2.02 19.20 4.96
N PRO A 33 -2.28 20.24 5.74
CA PRO A 33 -1.22 20.99 6.40
C PRO A 33 -0.30 20.05 7.17
N LEU A 34 1.00 20.29 7.17
CA LEU A 34 2.00 19.41 7.79
C LEU A 34 1.66 19.06 9.25
N PHE A 35 1.09 20.01 9.99
CA PHE A 35 0.66 19.80 11.37
C PHE A 35 -0.42 18.71 11.51
N VAL A 36 -1.37 18.65 10.57
CA VAL A 36 -2.43 17.62 10.53
C VAL A 36 -1.84 16.25 10.24
N SER A 37 -0.89 16.18 9.29
CA SER A 37 -0.18 14.93 8.98
C SER A 37 0.63 14.42 10.17
N ILE A 38 1.28 15.30 10.93
CA ILE A 38 2.01 14.92 12.17
C ILE A 38 1.04 14.36 13.22
N ARG A 39 -0.11 14.97 13.43
CA ARG A 39 -1.14 14.45 14.36
C ARG A 39 -1.63 13.07 13.90
N SER A 40 -1.84 12.89 12.61
CA SER A 40 -2.25 11.61 12.00
C SER A 40 -1.16 10.55 12.17
N PHE A 41 0.11 10.93 11.99
CA PHE A 41 1.25 10.06 12.27
C PHE A 41 1.21 9.49 13.69
N PHE A 42 1.06 10.35 14.70
CA PHE A 42 0.99 9.87 16.09
C PHE A 42 -0.22 8.98 16.33
N LYS A 43 -1.37 9.25 15.70
CA LYS A 43 -2.56 8.40 15.81
C LYS A 43 -2.31 6.99 15.27
N ILE A 44 -1.57 6.86 14.15
CA ILE A 44 -1.25 5.57 13.52
C ILE A 44 -0.11 4.85 14.27
N ALA A 45 0.91 5.59 14.73
CA ALA A 45 2.10 5.01 15.36
C ALA A 45 1.88 4.61 16.82
N THR A 46 1.21 5.45 17.63
CA THR A 46 1.08 5.29 19.09
C THR A 46 0.54 3.92 19.54
N PRO A 47 -0.45 3.30 18.84
CA PRO A 47 -0.97 2.00 19.28
C PRO A 47 0.10 0.92 19.38
N PHE A 48 1.06 0.87 18.45
CA PHE A 48 2.19 -0.06 18.51
C PHE A 48 3.10 0.21 19.71
N TRP A 49 3.50 1.48 19.91
CA TRP A 49 4.43 1.89 20.97
C TRP A 49 3.85 1.80 22.39
N ARG A 50 2.54 1.55 22.51
CA ARG A 50 1.83 1.26 23.76
C ARG A 50 1.38 -0.19 23.90
N SER A 51 1.66 -1.04 22.93
CA SER A 51 1.27 -2.46 22.92
C SER A 51 2.18 -3.31 23.83
N ARG A 52 1.81 -4.57 24.03
CA ARG A 52 2.67 -5.52 24.77
C ARG A 52 4.02 -5.78 24.09
N GLU A 53 4.12 -5.54 22.80
CA GLU A 53 5.37 -5.68 22.02
C GLU A 53 6.29 -4.44 22.11
N SER A 54 5.85 -3.36 22.77
CA SER A 54 6.57 -2.08 22.83
C SER A 54 7.90 -2.18 23.58
N LEU A 55 8.00 -3.00 24.64
CA LEU A 55 9.24 -3.13 25.41
C LEU A 55 10.44 -3.49 24.51
N MET A 56 10.27 -4.52 23.67
CA MET A 56 11.34 -4.94 22.77
C MET A 56 11.61 -3.90 21.66
N ALA A 57 10.57 -3.19 21.23
CA ALA A 57 10.72 -2.10 20.27
C ALA A 57 11.54 -0.93 20.85
N TRP A 58 11.32 -0.58 22.13
CA TRP A 58 12.12 0.44 22.83
C TRP A 58 13.57 0.00 23.03
N VAL A 59 13.82 -1.28 23.34
CA VAL A 59 15.19 -1.82 23.43
C VAL A 59 15.87 -1.73 22.05
N GLN A 60 15.19 -2.14 20.98
CA GLN A 60 15.73 -2.03 19.63
C GLN A 60 16.02 -0.57 19.22
N LEU A 61 15.12 0.35 19.55
CA LEU A 61 15.34 1.78 19.31
C LEU A 61 16.56 2.31 20.08
N GLY A 62 16.69 1.94 21.37
CA GLY A 62 17.86 2.29 22.18
C GLY A 62 19.18 1.78 21.59
N LEU A 63 19.18 0.53 21.09
CA LEU A 63 20.35 -0.03 20.38
C LEU A 63 20.68 0.72 19.08
N ILE A 64 19.67 1.13 18.32
CA ILE A 64 19.86 1.92 17.10
C ILE A 64 20.48 3.28 17.43
N VAL A 65 20.01 3.95 18.49
CA VAL A 65 20.59 5.22 18.95
C VAL A 65 22.05 5.02 19.41
N LEU A 66 22.32 3.95 20.17
CA LEU A 66 23.68 3.62 20.60
C LEU A 66 24.61 3.36 19.41
N PHE A 67 24.20 2.53 18.46
CA PHE A 67 25.00 2.29 17.24
C PHE A 67 25.15 3.54 16.37
N THR A 68 24.16 4.43 16.36
CA THR A 68 24.27 5.73 15.68
C THR A 68 25.32 6.60 16.34
N ALA A 69 25.30 6.74 17.66
CA ALA A 69 26.32 7.48 18.41
C ALA A 69 27.72 6.89 18.20
N MET A 70 27.83 5.55 18.21
CA MET A 70 29.10 4.86 17.94
C MET A 70 29.59 5.12 16.51
N THR A 71 28.71 5.15 15.51
CA THR A 71 29.07 5.48 14.12
C THR A 71 29.66 6.89 14.03
N ILE A 72 29.07 7.88 14.73
CA ILE A 72 29.52 9.26 14.75
C ILE A 72 30.87 9.37 15.46
N PHE A 73 31.01 8.70 16.61
CA PHE A 73 32.28 8.64 17.34
C PHE A 73 33.39 8.05 16.46
N LEU A 74 33.15 6.93 15.81
CA LEU A 74 34.12 6.30 14.91
C LEU A 74 34.45 7.17 13.70
N ALA A 75 33.49 7.92 13.15
CA ALA A 75 33.76 8.85 12.06
C ALA A 75 34.74 9.96 12.47
N LYS A 76 34.63 10.45 13.73
CA LYS A 76 35.61 11.40 14.30
C LYS A 76 36.97 10.73 14.48
N GLN A 77 37.02 9.51 15.05
CA GLN A 77 38.28 8.80 15.24
C GLN A 77 38.99 8.51 13.89
N PHE A 78 38.26 8.19 12.83
CA PHE A 78 38.82 8.06 11.49
C PHE A 78 39.38 9.38 10.95
N ASN A 79 38.74 10.51 11.26
CA ASN A 79 39.24 11.83 10.85
C ASN A 79 40.56 12.20 11.58
N ASP A 80 40.66 11.88 12.88
CA ASP A 80 41.89 12.07 13.66
C ASP A 80 42.99 11.10 13.22
N TRP A 81 42.67 9.82 13.01
CA TRP A 81 43.57 8.82 12.46
C TRP A 81 44.13 9.24 11.08
N TYR A 82 43.30 9.84 10.22
CA TYR A 82 43.70 10.27 8.87
C TYR A 82 44.79 11.34 8.90
N LYS A 83 44.74 12.23 9.90
CA LYS A 83 45.82 13.21 10.16
C LYS A 83 47.11 12.52 10.53
N GLU A 84 47.12 11.68 11.56
CA GLU A 84 48.31 10.99 12.06
C GLU A 84 48.96 10.11 10.99
N PHE A 85 48.16 9.41 10.21
CA PHE A 85 48.65 8.57 9.12
C PHE A 85 49.50 9.37 8.11
N TRP A 86 48.98 10.51 7.65
CA TRP A 86 49.71 11.36 6.70
C TRP A 86 50.90 12.06 7.32
N ASP A 87 50.83 12.46 8.60
CA ASP A 87 51.95 13.05 9.32
C ASP A 87 53.10 12.07 9.51
N TYR A 88 52.84 10.77 9.80
CA TYR A 88 53.88 9.74 9.85
C TYR A 88 54.53 9.48 8.50
N ILE A 89 53.80 9.56 7.41
CA ILE A 89 54.35 9.44 6.04
C ILE A 89 55.26 10.66 5.77
N GLN A 90 54.80 11.88 6.05
CA GLN A 90 55.57 13.11 5.84
C GLN A 90 56.88 13.09 6.60
N ASN A 91 56.88 12.58 7.84
CA ASN A 91 58.02 12.54 8.73
C ASN A 91 58.89 11.26 8.57
N TYR A 92 58.62 10.43 7.57
CA TYR A 92 59.33 9.16 7.32
C TYR A 92 59.37 8.22 8.54
N ASN A 93 58.37 8.26 9.43
CA ASN A 93 58.32 7.48 10.66
C ASN A 93 57.62 6.13 10.41
N LEU A 94 58.38 5.10 10.06
CA LEU A 94 57.87 3.77 9.76
C LEU A 94 57.18 3.10 10.96
N ASN A 95 57.73 3.25 12.19
CA ASN A 95 57.14 2.62 13.38
C ASN A 95 55.75 3.23 13.70
N GLY A 96 55.61 4.56 13.63
CA GLY A 96 54.33 5.23 13.79
C GLY A 96 53.32 4.83 12.71
N PHE A 97 53.77 4.74 11.45
CA PHE A 97 52.95 4.30 10.33
C PHE A 97 52.42 2.86 10.54
N ILE A 98 53.23 1.90 10.96
CA ILE A 98 52.79 0.53 11.24
C ILE A 98 51.76 0.52 12.39
N GLY A 99 52.01 1.30 13.46
CA GLY A 99 51.04 1.46 14.55
C GLY A 99 49.70 2.00 14.08
N CYS A 100 49.69 2.99 13.17
CA CYS A 100 48.48 3.52 12.54
C CYS A 100 47.73 2.48 11.72
N LEU A 101 48.41 1.55 11.03
CA LEU A 101 47.76 0.48 10.28
C LEU A 101 47.02 -0.49 11.21
N PHE A 102 47.60 -0.87 12.35
CA PHE A 102 46.92 -1.69 13.34
C PHE A 102 45.69 -0.99 13.93
N LEU A 103 45.82 0.31 14.25
CA LEU A 103 44.72 1.13 14.74
C LEU A 103 43.58 1.20 13.67
N PHE A 104 43.95 1.38 12.40
CA PHE A 104 42.98 1.34 11.31
C PHE A 104 42.21 0.03 11.26
N CYS A 105 42.90 -1.11 11.28
CA CYS A 105 42.27 -2.43 11.27
C CYS A 105 41.27 -2.60 12.42
N PHE A 106 41.66 -2.13 13.61
CA PHE A 106 40.78 -2.15 14.78
C PHE A 106 39.53 -1.27 14.59
N LEU A 107 39.73 0.03 14.23
CA LEU A 107 38.63 0.98 13.98
C LEU A 107 37.71 0.50 12.85
N ALA A 108 38.28 -0.02 11.75
CA ALA A 108 37.53 -0.52 10.61
C ALA A 108 36.67 -1.73 10.98
N THR A 109 37.23 -2.68 11.73
CA THR A 109 36.48 -3.85 12.22
C THR A 109 35.32 -3.42 13.10
N LEU A 110 35.58 -2.52 14.06
CA LEU A 110 34.55 -1.99 14.95
C LEU A 110 33.47 -1.23 14.18
N HIS A 111 33.86 -0.45 13.17
CA HIS A 111 32.93 0.28 12.31
C HIS A 111 32.05 -0.67 11.51
N VAL A 112 32.63 -1.67 10.85
CA VAL A 112 31.88 -2.68 10.08
C VAL A 112 30.88 -3.40 10.99
N CYS A 113 31.31 -3.87 12.16
CA CYS A 113 30.41 -4.52 13.12
C CYS A 113 29.26 -3.58 13.53
N THR A 114 29.58 -2.32 13.85
CA THR A 114 28.58 -1.33 14.26
C THR A 114 27.55 -1.09 13.17
N VAL A 115 27.96 -0.89 11.92
CA VAL A 115 27.06 -0.61 10.80
C VAL A 115 26.20 -1.82 10.46
N VAL A 116 26.78 -3.02 10.43
CA VAL A 116 26.06 -4.25 10.12
C VAL A 116 25.00 -4.57 11.18
N TYR A 117 25.40 -4.52 12.47
CA TYR A 117 24.43 -4.77 13.54
C TYR A 117 23.38 -3.67 13.64
N LYS A 118 23.72 -2.39 13.39
CA LYS A 118 22.73 -1.31 13.26
C LYS A 118 21.69 -1.62 12.17
N ALA A 119 22.13 -2.01 10.97
CA ALA A 119 21.24 -2.36 9.87
C ALA A 119 20.35 -3.57 10.22
N TYR A 120 20.89 -4.57 10.88
CA TYR A 120 20.14 -5.73 11.35
C TYR A 120 19.04 -5.32 12.34
N VAL A 121 19.36 -4.51 13.35
CA VAL A 121 18.38 -4.08 14.36
C VAL A 121 17.30 -3.20 13.75
N ILE A 122 17.65 -2.32 12.80
CA ILE A 122 16.69 -1.51 12.03
C ILE A 122 15.71 -2.42 11.28
N SER A 123 16.21 -3.43 10.57
CA SER A 123 15.39 -4.38 9.83
C SER A 123 14.48 -5.20 10.76
N ALA A 124 15.01 -5.62 11.92
CA ALA A 124 14.24 -6.35 12.93
C ALA A 124 13.12 -5.51 13.56
N LEU A 125 13.37 -4.23 13.82
CA LEU A 125 12.34 -3.29 14.29
C LEU A 125 11.27 -3.04 13.21
N THR A 126 11.71 -2.85 11.97
CA THR A 126 10.81 -2.60 10.83
C THR A 126 9.83 -3.75 10.66
N ILE A 127 10.32 -4.99 10.59
CA ILE A 127 9.42 -6.15 10.39
C ILE A 127 8.50 -6.39 11.58
N ARG A 128 8.98 -6.18 12.81
CA ARG A 128 8.16 -6.29 14.03
C ARG A 128 7.02 -5.29 14.03
N TRP A 129 7.31 -4.02 13.78
CA TRP A 129 6.30 -2.96 13.72
C TRP A 129 5.30 -3.21 12.58
N ARG A 130 5.78 -3.56 11.38
CA ARG A 130 4.94 -3.92 10.24
C ARG A 130 4.01 -5.09 10.57
N LYS A 131 4.54 -6.18 11.16
CA LYS A 131 3.73 -7.36 11.54
C LYS A 131 2.57 -6.97 12.46
N TRP A 132 2.88 -6.21 13.51
CA TRP A 132 1.87 -5.76 14.46
C TRP A 132 0.83 -4.85 13.80
N LEU A 133 1.28 -3.87 13.03
CA LEU A 133 0.42 -2.87 12.41
C LEU A 133 -0.50 -3.51 11.36
N THR A 134 0.03 -4.41 10.53
CA THR A 134 -0.76 -5.16 9.55
C THR A 134 -1.86 -5.99 10.22
N LYS A 135 -1.52 -6.73 11.30
CA LYS A 135 -2.52 -7.47 12.08
C LYS A 135 -3.61 -6.55 12.64
N TYR A 136 -3.21 -5.44 13.24
CA TYR A 136 -4.12 -4.45 13.80
C TYR A 136 -5.12 -3.89 12.78
N TYR A 137 -4.64 -3.56 11.58
CA TYR A 137 -5.51 -3.03 10.51
C TYR A 137 -6.39 -4.11 9.87
N ILE A 138 -5.90 -5.34 9.70
CA ILE A 138 -6.71 -6.46 9.20
C ILE A 138 -7.87 -6.73 10.17
N GLU A 139 -7.60 -6.81 11.47
CA GLU A 139 -8.67 -7.04 12.47
C GLU A 139 -9.73 -5.94 12.44
N ARG A 140 -9.33 -4.68 12.30
CA ARG A 140 -10.25 -3.55 12.21
C ARG A 140 -11.03 -3.50 10.90
N TYR A 141 -10.39 -3.84 9.80
CA TYR A 141 -11.00 -3.87 8.47
C TYR A 141 -12.06 -4.97 8.35
N LEU A 142 -11.82 -6.11 9.00
CA LEU A 142 -12.79 -7.22 9.02
C LEU A 142 -13.90 -7.05 10.09
N LYS A 143 -13.65 -6.25 11.12
CA LYS A 143 -14.60 -6.07 12.22
C LYS A 143 -15.90 -5.42 11.72
N ARG A 144 -17.06 -6.01 12.10
CA ARG A 144 -18.40 -5.53 11.72
C ARG A 144 -18.57 -5.36 10.20
N ASN A 145 -17.90 -6.17 9.40
CA ASN A 145 -17.93 -6.06 7.94
C ASN A 145 -17.55 -4.68 7.42
N ALA A 146 -16.63 -3.97 8.10
CA ALA A 146 -16.21 -2.63 7.71
C ALA A 146 -15.70 -2.57 6.25
N PHE A 147 -15.09 -3.65 5.75
CA PHE A 147 -14.68 -3.79 4.35
C PHE A 147 -15.83 -3.62 3.36
N TYR A 148 -17.00 -4.17 3.68
CA TYR A 148 -18.18 -4.06 2.83
C TYR A 148 -18.80 -2.67 2.89
N THR A 149 -18.97 -2.15 4.11
CA THR A 149 -19.53 -0.81 4.34
C THR A 149 -18.66 0.29 3.75
N LEU A 150 -17.34 0.16 3.85
CA LEU A 150 -16.36 1.07 3.25
C LEU A 150 -16.52 1.11 1.72
N ALA A 151 -16.64 -0.05 1.08
CA ALA A 151 -16.81 -0.14 -0.37
C ALA A 151 -18.12 0.50 -0.87
N LEU A 152 -19.16 0.55 -0.01
CA LEU A 152 -20.45 1.17 -0.35
C LEU A 152 -20.53 2.67 -0.11
N THR A 153 -19.82 3.18 0.92
CA THR A 153 -20.07 4.53 1.46
C THR A 153 -18.95 5.51 1.22
N ASP A 154 -17.76 5.04 0.91
CA ASP A 154 -16.57 5.89 0.84
C ASP A 154 -15.88 5.79 -0.53
N ALA A 155 -16.25 6.70 -1.41
CA ALA A 155 -15.58 6.86 -2.71
C ALA A 155 -14.18 7.51 -2.59
N GLU A 156 -13.84 8.07 -1.42
CA GLU A 156 -12.54 8.71 -1.20
C GLU A 156 -11.45 7.71 -0.80
N THR A 157 -11.82 6.57 -0.20
CA THR A 157 -10.87 5.51 0.17
C THR A 157 -10.67 4.55 -0.99
N ASP A 158 -9.69 4.85 -1.82
CA ASP A 158 -9.29 4.00 -2.95
C ASP A 158 -8.38 2.84 -2.49
N ASN A 159 -8.60 1.66 -3.07
CA ASN A 159 -7.75 0.47 -2.94
C ASN A 159 -7.34 0.09 -1.49
N PRO A 160 -8.27 -0.37 -0.63
CA PRO A 160 -7.95 -0.78 0.75
C PRO A 160 -6.88 -1.87 0.86
N ASP A 161 -6.82 -2.77 -0.13
CA ASP A 161 -5.80 -3.81 -0.28
C ASP A 161 -4.40 -3.22 -0.37
N GLN A 162 -4.22 -2.19 -1.21
CA GLN A 162 -2.95 -1.47 -1.34
C GLN A 162 -2.58 -0.70 -0.05
N ARG A 163 -3.59 -0.14 0.67
CA ARG A 163 -3.34 0.52 1.96
C ARG A 163 -2.75 -0.46 2.98
N ILE A 164 -3.31 -1.69 3.06
CA ILE A 164 -2.87 -2.72 4.01
C ILE A 164 -1.55 -3.37 3.56
N ALA A 165 -1.39 -3.69 2.28
CA ALA A 165 -0.21 -4.40 1.78
C ALA A 165 1.01 -3.48 1.64
N ASP A 166 0.86 -2.32 0.98
CA ASP A 166 1.95 -1.46 0.56
C ASP A 166 2.15 -0.25 1.46
N ASP A 167 1.08 0.53 1.74
CA ASP A 167 1.22 1.79 2.46
C ASP A 167 1.62 1.57 3.93
N LEU A 168 1.13 0.52 4.61
CA LEU A 168 1.61 0.18 5.96
C LEU A 168 3.10 -0.21 5.96
N ASN A 169 3.56 -0.94 4.93
CA ASN A 169 4.97 -1.26 4.77
C ASN A 169 5.82 0.00 4.58
N LYS A 170 5.41 0.86 3.63
CA LYS A 170 6.08 2.14 3.36
C LYS A 170 6.07 3.06 4.56
N PHE A 171 4.95 3.14 5.29
CA PHE A 171 4.84 3.94 6.51
C PHE A 171 5.91 3.58 7.54
N VAL A 172 6.04 2.29 7.86
CA VAL A 172 7.03 1.83 8.84
C VAL A 172 8.46 2.05 8.34
N ALA A 173 8.74 1.62 7.10
CA ALA A 173 10.08 1.72 6.52
C ALA A 173 10.55 3.18 6.39
N LEU A 174 9.72 4.06 5.83
CA LEU A 174 10.04 5.47 5.68
C LEU A 174 10.14 6.19 7.03
N THR A 175 9.29 5.86 8.00
CA THR A 175 9.36 6.46 9.34
C THR A 175 10.70 6.16 10.00
N ILE A 176 11.09 4.88 10.03
CA ILE A 176 12.34 4.48 10.68
C ILE A 176 13.55 5.05 9.93
N SER A 177 13.59 4.87 8.60
CA SER A 177 14.74 5.34 7.79
C SER A 177 14.90 6.85 7.85
N THR A 178 13.83 7.63 7.68
CA THR A 178 13.87 9.09 7.65
C THR A 178 14.26 9.67 9.00
N ILE A 179 13.69 9.18 10.11
CA ILE A 179 14.03 9.66 11.46
C ILE A 179 15.49 9.35 11.78
N ILE A 180 15.95 8.11 11.50
CA ILE A 180 17.34 7.73 11.77
C ILE A 180 18.31 8.51 10.89
N SER A 181 17.99 8.71 9.60
CA SER A 181 18.83 9.54 8.70
C SER A 181 18.95 10.95 9.22
N ILE A 182 17.85 11.64 9.52
CA ILE A 182 17.86 13.01 10.04
C ILE A 182 18.69 13.12 11.34
N ILE A 183 18.49 12.20 12.29
CA ILE A 183 19.27 12.19 13.54
C ILE A 183 20.76 11.98 13.24
N THR A 184 21.10 11.04 12.36
CA THR A 184 22.49 10.76 11.99
C THR A 184 23.13 11.96 11.31
N ASP A 185 22.45 12.56 10.32
CA ASP A 185 22.98 13.66 9.52
C ASP A 185 23.15 14.94 10.34
N LEU A 186 22.16 15.26 11.20
CA LEU A 186 22.28 16.42 12.12
C LEU A 186 23.41 16.21 13.14
N SER A 187 23.57 15.01 13.68
CA SER A 187 24.61 14.72 14.64
C SER A 187 26.02 14.72 14.01
N MET A 188 26.12 14.16 12.78
CA MET A 188 27.36 14.25 11.98
C MET A 188 27.71 15.70 11.65
N LEU A 189 26.71 16.46 11.17
CA LEU A 189 26.90 17.88 10.89
C LEU A 189 27.42 18.63 12.12
N ALA A 190 26.77 18.51 13.28
CA ALA A 190 27.17 19.14 14.50
C ALA A 190 28.61 18.76 14.90
N THR A 191 28.96 17.48 14.81
CA THR A 191 30.29 16.96 15.15
C THR A 191 31.37 17.57 14.23
N PHE A 192 31.14 17.50 12.91
CA PHE A 192 32.15 17.96 11.95
C PHE A 192 32.20 19.48 11.76
N VAL A 193 31.14 20.22 12.09
CA VAL A 193 31.16 21.66 12.24
C VAL A 193 32.14 22.07 13.35
N ILE A 194 32.07 21.43 14.51
CA ILE A 194 33.00 21.69 15.64
C ILE A 194 34.44 21.34 15.25
N VAL A 195 34.64 20.19 14.60
CA VAL A 195 35.97 19.75 14.12
C VAL A 195 36.53 20.76 13.11
N LEU A 196 35.75 21.13 12.10
CA LEU A 196 36.19 22.02 11.02
C LEU A 196 36.47 23.45 11.55
N TRP A 197 35.66 23.92 12.50
CA TRP A 197 35.91 25.20 13.20
C TRP A 197 37.23 25.17 13.93
N GLY A 198 37.51 24.11 14.70
CA GLY A 198 38.76 23.96 15.45
C GLY A 198 40.02 23.83 14.57
N LEU A 199 39.85 23.28 13.34
CA LEU A 199 40.96 23.17 12.36
C LEU A 199 41.18 24.45 11.53
N SER A 200 40.30 25.45 11.63
CA SER A 200 40.27 26.67 10.81
C SER A 200 40.52 27.91 11.68
N ALA A 201 41.58 27.89 12.52
CA ALA A 201 41.98 29.07 13.30
C ALA A 201 42.38 30.25 12.38
N ALA A 202 42.22 31.47 12.89
CA ALA A 202 42.61 32.69 12.17
C ALA A 202 44.07 32.65 11.77
N VAL A 203 44.34 32.88 10.51
CA VAL A 203 45.69 32.80 9.95
C VAL A 203 45.89 33.88 8.88
N THR A 204 47.07 34.50 8.87
CA THR A 204 47.50 35.36 7.77
C THR A 204 48.38 34.56 6.82
N VAL A 205 47.97 34.47 5.56
CA VAL A 205 48.64 33.65 4.53
C VAL A 205 49.09 34.54 3.40
N PRO A 206 50.37 34.48 2.97
CA PRO A 206 50.85 35.17 1.79
C PRO A 206 50.29 34.48 0.52
N ILE A 207 49.37 35.15 -0.17
CA ILE A 207 48.80 34.67 -1.44
C ILE A 207 49.17 35.67 -2.54
N MET A 208 49.92 35.23 -3.54
CA MET A 208 50.36 36.05 -4.69
C MET A 208 51.02 37.38 -4.30
N GLY A 209 51.76 37.41 -3.19
CA GLY A 209 52.46 38.61 -2.72
C GLY A 209 51.63 39.58 -1.85
N HIS A 210 50.40 39.22 -1.55
CA HIS A 210 49.52 39.94 -0.63
C HIS A 210 49.26 39.10 0.64
N GLU A 211 49.32 39.77 1.81
CA GLU A 211 48.92 39.13 3.07
C GLU A 211 47.39 39.09 3.16
N VAL A 212 46.79 37.90 3.07
CA VAL A 212 45.36 37.69 3.22
C VAL A 212 45.09 37.19 4.62
N HIS A 213 44.29 37.94 5.39
CA HIS A 213 43.86 37.55 6.72
C HIS A 213 42.61 36.72 6.66
N LEU A 214 42.67 35.42 7.03
CA LEU A 214 41.54 34.50 7.08
C LEU A 214 40.97 34.50 8.51
N PRO A 215 39.66 34.73 8.70
CA PRO A 215 39.01 34.70 10.02
C PRO A 215 38.92 33.30 10.60
N ASP A 216 38.68 33.20 11.92
CA ASP A 216 38.36 31.91 12.56
C ASP A 216 37.18 31.22 11.89
N GLY A 217 37.29 29.92 11.66
CA GLY A 217 36.23 29.13 11.05
C GLY A 217 36.04 29.34 9.54
N TYR A 218 37.00 29.99 8.83
CA TYR A 218 36.87 30.30 7.39
C TYR A 218 36.49 29.10 6.53
N MET A 219 36.99 27.89 6.84
CA MET A 219 36.65 26.67 6.11
C MET A 219 35.19 26.27 6.32
N LEU A 220 34.63 26.52 7.49
CA LEU A 220 33.20 26.26 7.73
C LEU A 220 32.34 27.22 6.91
N TYR A 221 32.67 28.52 6.86
CA TYR A 221 31.91 29.46 6.02
C TYR A 221 31.95 29.07 4.56
N LEU A 222 33.12 28.64 4.06
CA LEU A 222 33.29 28.18 2.68
C LEU A 222 32.50 26.89 2.42
N ALA A 223 32.49 25.94 3.37
CA ALA A 223 31.70 24.73 3.27
C ALA A 223 30.18 25.02 3.21
N LEU A 224 29.71 25.97 4.04
CA LEU A 224 28.29 26.38 4.03
C LEU A 224 27.90 27.07 2.72
N VAL A 225 28.73 27.98 2.22
CA VAL A 225 28.50 28.67 0.93
C VAL A 225 28.48 27.63 -0.21
N TYR A 226 29.49 26.76 -0.25
CA TYR A 226 29.60 25.71 -1.26
C TYR A 226 28.37 24.77 -1.25
N ALA A 227 28.01 24.24 -0.08
CA ALA A 227 26.86 23.35 0.06
C ALA A 227 25.54 24.06 -0.29
N THR A 228 25.38 25.32 0.14
CA THR A 228 24.13 26.07 -0.16
C THR A 228 23.99 26.33 -1.65
N LEU A 229 25.05 26.75 -2.34
CA LEU A 229 25.03 26.96 -3.80
C LEU A 229 24.76 25.67 -4.55
N GLY A 230 25.46 24.58 -4.21
CA GLY A 230 25.26 23.26 -4.80
C GLY A 230 23.82 22.77 -4.63
N THR A 231 23.26 22.99 -3.44
CA THR A 231 21.87 22.64 -3.11
C THR A 231 20.85 23.41 -3.93
N ILE A 232 20.96 24.74 -3.98
CA ILE A 232 20.03 25.58 -4.74
C ILE A 232 20.02 25.15 -6.20
N ILE A 233 21.21 24.96 -6.81
CA ILE A 233 21.31 24.55 -8.20
C ILE A 233 20.72 23.15 -8.40
N THR A 234 21.05 22.18 -7.53
CA THR A 234 20.49 20.82 -7.58
C THR A 234 18.97 20.83 -7.48
N PHE A 235 18.41 21.64 -6.58
CA PHE A 235 16.96 21.77 -6.41
C PHE A 235 16.28 22.36 -7.65
N VAL A 236 16.83 23.44 -8.22
CA VAL A 236 16.29 24.07 -9.43
C VAL A 236 16.32 23.11 -10.61
N MET A 237 17.44 22.39 -10.80
CA MET A 237 17.59 21.41 -11.89
C MET A 237 16.79 20.14 -11.66
N GLY A 238 16.60 19.72 -10.41
CA GLY A 238 15.88 18.49 -10.03
C GLY A 238 14.36 18.64 -10.00
N ARG A 239 13.84 19.85 -9.79
CA ARG A 239 12.39 20.11 -9.68
C ARG A 239 11.56 19.53 -10.83
N PRO A 240 11.95 19.63 -12.12
CA PRO A 240 11.19 19.03 -13.22
C PRO A 240 11.11 17.49 -13.16
N LEU A 241 12.09 16.81 -12.54
CA LEU A 241 12.12 15.35 -12.42
C LEU A 241 10.96 14.81 -11.59
N VAL A 242 10.52 15.54 -10.58
CA VAL A 242 9.38 15.14 -9.73
C VAL A 242 8.11 14.97 -10.58
N LEU A 243 7.82 15.96 -11.44
CA LEU A 243 6.66 15.91 -12.31
C LEU A 243 6.78 14.81 -13.38
N LEU A 244 7.98 14.64 -13.97
CA LEU A 244 8.23 13.61 -14.97
C LEU A 244 8.12 12.20 -14.37
N ASN A 245 8.64 11.97 -13.17
CA ASN A 245 8.48 10.70 -12.46
C ASN A 245 7.01 10.40 -12.12
N PHE A 246 6.25 11.41 -11.69
CA PHE A 246 4.81 11.25 -11.44
C PHE A 246 4.06 10.86 -12.72
N ARG A 247 4.35 11.54 -13.86
CA ARG A 247 3.78 11.18 -15.16
C ARG A 247 4.18 9.78 -15.59
N GLN A 248 5.44 9.38 -15.37
CA GLN A 248 5.92 8.04 -15.69
C GLN A 248 5.12 6.96 -14.96
N GLN A 249 4.95 7.10 -13.65
CA GLN A 249 4.16 6.18 -12.84
C GLN A 249 2.70 6.09 -13.32
N ARG A 250 2.11 7.23 -13.72
CA ARG A 250 0.75 7.26 -14.25
C ARG A 250 0.65 6.52 -15.59
N PHE A 251 1.52 6.81 -16.55
CA PHE A 251 1.50 6.15 -17.85
C PHE A 251 1.73 4.65 -17.75
N GLU A 252 2.64 4.22 -16.87
CA GLU A 252 2.85 2.80 -16.59
C GLU A 252 1.65 2.13 -15.94
N ALA A 253 0.96 2.82 -15.04
CA ALA A 253 -0.27 2.33 -14.43
C ALA A 253 -1.41 2.20 -15.47
N ASP A 254 -1.58 3.20 -16.34
CA ASP A 254 -2.59 3.19 -17.40
C ASP A 254 -2.33 2.03 -18.40
N PHE A 255 -1.07 1.82 -18.79
CA PHE A 255 -0.68 0.71 -19.65
C PHE A 255 -0.93 -0.65 -18.99
N ARG A 256 -0.52 -0.82 -17.73
CA ARG A 256 -0.77 -2.05 -16.95
C ARG A 256 -2.26 -2.33 -16.80
N TYR A 257 -3.05 -1.31 -16.50
CA TYR A 257 -4.51 -1.44 -16.36
C TYR A 257 -5.15 -1.91 -17.67
N ALA A 258 -4.73 -1.38 -18.80
CA ALA A 258 -5.23 -1.82 -20.10
C ALA A 258 -4.91 -3.30 -20.37
N LEU A 259 -3.69 -3.77 -20.03
CA LEU A 259 -3.31 -5.19 -20.16
C LEU A 259 -4.13 -6.10 -19.24
N ILE A 260 -4.36 -5.68 -17.98
CA ILE A 260 -5.18 -6.44 -17.02
C ILE A 260 -6.61 -6.56 -17.55
N ARG A 261 -7.20 -5.45 -18.01
CA ARG A 261 -8.55 -5.44 -18.56
C ARG A 261 -8.70 -6.35 -19.78
N MET A 262 -7.71 -6.36 -20.67
CA MET A 262 -7.69 -7.30 -21.81
C MET A 262 -7.63 -8.75 -21.32
N ARG A 263 -6.79 -9.07 -20.35
CA ARG A 263 -6.68 -10.42 -19.77
C ARG A 263 -7.99 -10.89 -19.13
N GLU A 264 -8.67 -10.02 -18.38
CA GLU A 264 -9.95 -10.33 -17.73
C GLU A 264 -11.08 -10.58 -18.75
N ASN A 265 -10.98 -10.00 -19.93
CA ASN A 265 -11.97 -10.13 -21.00
C ASN A 265 -11.42 -10.88 -22.23
N ALA A 266 -10.41 -11.74 -22.04
CA ALA A 266 -9.65 -12.36 -23.13
C ALA A 266 -10.54 -13.14 -24.10
N GLU A 267 -11.52 -13.90 -23.60
CA GLU A 267 -12.47 -14.65 -24.41
C GLU A 267 -13.33 -13.72 -25.28
N SER A 268 -13.91 -12.68 -24.68
CA SER A 268 -14.73 -11.70 -25.40
C SER A 268 -13.92 -10.99 -26.49
N VAL A 269 -12.68 -10.56 -26.18
CA VAL A 269 -11.78 -9.92 -27.15
C VAL A 269 -11.45 -10.86 -28.30
N ALA A 270 -11.22 -12.15 -28.01
CA ALA A 270 -10.95 -13.18 -29.02
C ALA A 270 -12.18 -13.42 -29.91
N LEU A 271 -13.38 -13.56 -29.33
CA LEU A 271 -14.63 -13.76 -30.06
C LEU A 271 -14.96 -12.57 -30.97
N TYR A 272 -14.72 -11.33 -30.52
CA TYR A 272 -14.88 -10.12 -31.33
C TYR A 272 -13.73 -9.92 -32.34
N ARG A 273 -12.71 -10.78 -32.34
CA ARG A 273 -11.48 -10.61 -33.16
C ARG A 273 -10.82 -9.25 -32.95
N GLY A 274 -10.90 -8.73 -31.73
CA GLY A 274 -10.47 -7.37 -31.35
C GLY A 274 -8.96 -7.18 -31.16
N SER A 275 -8.12 -8.21 -31.37
CA SER A 275 -6.67 -8.17 -31.10
C SER A 275 -5.94 -7.04 -31.81
N GLY A 276 -6.33 -6.68 -33.02
CA GLY A 276 -5.72 -5.59 -33.78
C GLY A 276 -5.99 -4.21 -33.18
N GLU A 277 -7.18 -4.00 -32.61
CA GLU A 277 -7.53 -2.74 -31.94
C GLU A 277 -6.83 -2.62 -30.58
N GLU A 278 -6.81 -3.70 -29.81
CA GLU A 278 -6.07 -3.72 -28.53
C GLU A 278 -4.56 -3.51 -28.75
N ALA A 279 -3.97 -4.09 -29.82
CA ALA A 279 -2.57 -3.87 -30.15
C ALA A 279 -2.26 -2.39 -30.48
N ARG A 280 -3.17 -1.71 -31.22
CA ARG A 280 -3.03 -0.27 -31.50
C ARG A 280 -3.11 0.56 -30.23
N ARG A 281 -4.04 0.23 -29.34
CA ARG A 281 -4.21 0.88 -28.04
C ARG A 281 -2.99 0.69 -27.14
N PHE A 282 -2.44 -0.52 -27.06
CA PHE A 282 -1.23 -0.79 -26.27
C PHE A 282 -0.02 -0.04 -26.83
N LYS A 283 0.14 0.00 -28.15
CA LYS A 283 1.21 0.77 -28.79
C LYS A 283 1.12 2.26 -28.49
N PHE A 284 -0.08 2.82 -28.47
CA PHE A 284 -0.31 4.22 -28.11
C PHE A 284 0.06 4.50 -26.66
N LEU A 285 -0.49 3.72 -25.71
CA LEU A 285 -0.20 3.88 -24.28
C LEU A 285 1.27 3.67 -23.94
N PHE A 286 1.91 2.69 -24.57
CA PHE A 286 3.35 2.47 -24.41
C PHE A 286 4.19 3.57 -25.05
N GLY A 287 3.70 4.18 -26.11
CA GLY A 287 4.30 5.37 -26.73
C GLY A 287 4.40 6.55 -25.76
N ASP A 288 3.36 6.77 -24.92
CA ASP A 288 3.37 7.80 -23.87
C ASP A 288 4.41 7.48 -22.78
N VAL A 289 4.52 6.20 -22.38
CA VAL A 289 5.56 5.72 -21.43
C VAL A 289 6.95 6.04 -21.97
N VAL A 290 7.24 5.66 -23.23
CA VAL A 290 8.55 5.85 -23.85
C VAL A 290 8.86 7.35 -24.02
N SER A 291 7.92 8.12 -24.52
CA SER A 291 8.11 9.56 -24.77
C SER A 291 8.46 10.31 -23.48
N ASN A 292 7.71 10.07 -22.40
CA ASN A 292 8.01 10.68 -21.12
C ASN A 292 9.35 10.21 -20.54
N TYR A 293 9.69 8.92 -20.71
CA TYR A 293 10.95 8.35 -20.22
C TYR A 293 12.17 8.98 -20.92
N VAL A 294 12.07 9.28 -22.22
CA VAL A 294 13.13 9.99 -22.97
C VAL A 294 13.36 11.39 -22.39
N TYR A 295 12.29 12.14 -22.05
CA TYR A 295 12.44 13.43 -21.37
C TYR A 295 13.07 13.28 -19.99
N LEU A 296 12.68 12.25 -19.24
CA LEU A 296 13.22 11.93 -17.93
C LEU A 296 14.73 11.66 -18.00
N ILE A 297 15.17 10.79 -18.92
CA ILE A 297 16.59 10.47 -19.15
C ILE A 297 17.40 11.75 -19.47
N PHE A 298 16.88 12.61 -20.32
CA PHE A 298 17.56 13.86 -20.66
C PHE A 298 17.76 14.75 -19.45
N LYS A 299 16.74 14.88 -18.59
CA LYS A 299 16.83 15.67 -17.34
C LYS A 299 17.76 15.03 -16.31
N ILE A 300 17.71 13.69 -16.17
CA ILE A 300 18.64 12.94 -15.31
C ILE A 300 20.08 13.15 -15.77
N LYS A 301 20.34 13.06 -17.09
CA LYS A 301 21.66 13.31 -17.65
C LYS A 301 22.16 14.73 -17.30
N THR A 302 21.34 15.75 -17.51
CA THR A 302 21.71 17.15 -17.24
C THR A 302 22.01 17.38 -15.76
N LEU A 303 21.17 16.85 -14.87
CA LEU A 303 21.40 16.88 -13.42
C LEU A 303 22.66 16.10 -13.05
N GLY A 304 22.89 14.93 -13.66
CA GLY A 304 24.07 14.09 -13.42
C GLY A 304 25.39 14.79 -13.76
N PHE A 305 25.46 15.52 -14.86
CA PHE A 305 26.64 16.32 -15.17
C PHE A 305 26.96 17.35 -14.08
N PHE A 306 25.93 18.05 -13.59
CA PHE A 306 26.12 19.01 -12.52
C PHE A 306 26.52 18.33 -11.20
N THR A 307 25.78 17.31 -10.75
CA THR A 307 26.02 16.66 -9.45
C THR A 307 27.37 15.96 -9.39
N LEU A 308 27.78 15.27 -10.47
CA LEU A 308 29.10 14.65 -10.56
C LEU A 308 30.23 15.69 -10.65
N GLY A 309 30.05 16.74 -11.46
CA GLY A 309 31.03 17.85 -11.53
C GLY A 309 31.18 18.56 -10.20
N TYR A 310 30.07 18.84 -9.51
CA TYR A 310 30.04 19.40 -8.17
C TYR A 310 30.77 18.51 -7.17
N ALA A 311 30.52 17.20 -7.17
CA ALA A 311 31.19 16.25 -6.30
C ALA A 311 32.70 16.18 -6.56
N GLN A 312 33.16 16.21 -7.82
CA GLN A 312 34.58 16.23 -8.16
C GLN A 312 35.24 17.52 -7.71
N THR A 313 34.59 18.68 -7.86
CA THR A 313 35.10 19.96 -7.38
C THR A 313 35.23 19.94 -5.86
N ALA A 314 34.28 19.34 -5.13
CA ALA A 314 34.34 19.24 -3.66
C ALA A 314 35.55 18.47 -3.13
N VAL A 315 36.12 17.54 -3.90
CA VAL A 315 37.33 16.79 -3.50
C VAL A 315 38.56 17.70 -3.45
N ILE A 316 38.67 18.63 -4.40
CA ILE A 316 39.90 19.46 -4.55
C ILE A 316 39.76 20.85 -3.92
N PHE A 317 38.54 21.36 -3.76
CA PHE A 317 38.24 22.70 -3.29
C PHE A 317 38.87 23.02 -1.90
N PRO A 318 38.72 22.18 -0.85
CA PRO A 318 39.34 22.42 0.44
C PRO A 318 40.87 22.36 0.37
N ILE A 319 41.41 21.51 -0.50
CA ILE A 319 42.87 21.38 -0.71
C ILE A 319 43.42 22.65 -1.32
N ILE A 320 42.79 23.22 -2.37
CA ILE A 320 43.21 24.46 -3.01
C ILE A 320 43.30 25.61 -2.00
N ILE A 321 42.31 25.70 -1.11
CA ILE A 321 42.23 26.76 -0.10
C ILE A 321 43.27 26.57 1.00
N SER A 322 43.55 25.33 1.41
CA SER A 322 44.48 25.00 2.48
C SER A 322 45.93 24.87 1.98
N ALA A 323 46.19 24.67 0.69
CA ALA A 323 47.51 24.48 0.11
C ALA A 323 48.50 25.65 0.40
N PRO A 324 48.10 26.93 0.29
CA PRO A 324 49.02 28.04 0.65
C PRO A 324 49.54 27.93 2.07
N MET A 325 48.74 27.47 3.04
CA MET A 325 49.15 27.29 4.43
C MET A 325 50.12 26.12 4.58
N TYR A 326 49.93 25.05 3.81
CA TYR A 326 50.87 23.92 3.80
C TYR A 326 52.24 24.36 3.20
N PHE A 327 52.25 25.06 2.07
CA PHE A 327 53.48 25.55 1.46
C PHE A 327 54.19 26.62 2.27
N ALA A 328 53.45 27.37 3.10
CA ALA A 328 54.00 28.29 4.07
C ALA A 328 54.47 27.59 5.37
N HIS A 329 54.43 26.26 5.45
CA HIS A 329 54.78 25.44 6.63
C HIS A 329 53.95 25.75 7.89
N ILE A 330 52.75 26.32 7.77
CA ILE A 330 51.86 26.63 8.88
C ILE A 330 51.10 25.37 9.34
N ILE A 331 50.74 24.49 8.39
CA ILE A 331 50.04 23.20 8.66
C ILE A 331 50.82 22.04 8.06
N THR A 332 50.64 20.86 8.64
CA THR A 332 51.16 19.59 8.10
C THR A 332 50.28 19.03 6.99
N ILE A 333 50.80 18.07 6.20
CA ILE A 333 50.00 17.38 5.20
C ILE A 333 48.82 16.60 5.85
N GLY A 334 49.05 16.06 7.06
CA GLY A 334 47.99 15.39 7.83
C GLY A 334 46.86 16.34 8.21
N SER A 335 47.21 17.57 8.66
CA SER A 335 46.21 18.60 8.95
C SER A 335 45.41 19.02 7.68
N LEU A 336 46.11 19.17 6.54
CA LEU A 336 45.48 19.49 5.25
C LEU A 336 44.49 18.38 4.87
N MET A 337 44.87 17.10 4.98
CA MET A 337 44.02 15.95 4.66
C MET A 337 42.88 15.80 5.68
N GLN A 338 43.10 16.12 6.95
CA GLN A 338 42.06 16.15 7.97
C GLN A 338 41.00 17.22 7.67
N ILE A 339 41.38 18.43 7.28
CA ILE A 339 40.48 19.50 6.83
C ILE A 339 39.66 19.05 5.64
N ASN A 340 40.30 18.44 4.63
CA ASN A 340 39.62 17.92 3.45
C ASN A 340 38.56 16.89 3.82
N SER A 341 38.89 15.95 4.70
CA SER A 341 37.94 14.92 5.18
C SER A 341 36.79 15.55 5.97
N ALA A 342 37.05 16.47 6.87
CA ALA A 342 36.03 17.15 7.68
C ALA A 342 35.10 18.02 6.80
N PHE A 343 35.65 18.74 5.81
CA PHE A 343 34.87 19.50 4.84
C PHE A 343 33.90 18.59 4.06
N GLY A 344 34.38 17.45 3.54
CA GLY A 344 33.56 16.48 2.87
C GLY A 344 32.39 15.98 3.73
N ARG A 345 32.62 15.69 5.01
CA ARG A 345 31.58 15.27 5.96
C ARG A 345 30.51 16.34 6.21
N VAL A 346 30.92 17.61 6.35
CA VAL A 346 29.98 18.74 6.48
C VAL A 346 29.14 18.88 5.22
N GLN A 347 29.76 18.83 4.05
CA GLN A 347 29.10 18.93 2.76
C GLN A 347 28.12 17.77 2.55
N ASP A 348 28.54 16.53 2.82
CA ASP A 348 27.68 15.34 2.67
C ASP A 348 26.46 15.43 3.57
N SER A 349 26.64 15.79 4.85
CA SER A 349 25.55 15.93 5.82
C SER A 349 24.52 16.98 5.37
N LEU A 350 24.98 18.13 4.85
CA LEU A 350 24.10 19.17 4.32
C LEU A 350 23.36 18.70 3.05
N SER A 351 24.05 18.00 2.15
CA SER A 351 23.46 17.48 0.91
C SER A 351 22.42 16.40 1.18
N THR A 352 22.67 15.49 2.14
CA THR A 352 21.76 14.41 2.52
C THR A 352 20.47 14.94 3.17
N LEU A 353 20.57 15.97 4.03
CA LEU A 353 19.39 16.61 4.62
C LEU A 353 18.41 17.11 3.56
N ILE A 354 18.93 17.58 2.42
CA ILE A 354 18.10 18.08 1.32
C ILE A 354 17.55 16.94 0.46
N GLN A 355 18.35 15.91 0.19
CA GLN A 355 17.89 14.71 -0.50
C GLN A 355 16.76 14.01 0.27
N ASN A 356 16.79 14.07 1.60
CA ASN A 356 15.73 13.55 2.46
C ASN A 356 14.38 14.27 2.27
N PHE A 357 14.34 15.45 1.64
CA PHE A 357 13.08 16.15 1.37
C PHE A 357 12.12 15.32 0.49
N THR A 358 12.64 14.60 -0.48
CA THR A 358 11.82 13.70 -1.33
C THR A 358 11.22 12.56 -0.50
N SER A 359 12.02 11.95 0.38
CA SER A 359 11.56 10.90 1.29
C SER A 359 10.53 11.42 2.30
N LEU A 360 10.70 12.64 2.79
CA LEU A 360 9.72 13.32 3.65
C LEU A 360 8.40 13.59 2.93
N ALA A 361 8.45 13.97 1.66
CA ALA A 361 7.25 14.19 0.85
C ALA A 361 6.50 12.87 0.61
N GLU A 362 7.22 11.79 0.29
CA GLU A 362 6.62 10.45 0.16
C GLU A 362 6.05 9.96 1.49
N TRP A 363 6.80 10.11 2.58
CA TRP A 363 6.36 9.77 3.94
C TRP A 363 5.07 10.51 4.31
N LYS A 364 5.00 11.82 4.05
CA LYS A 364 3.78 12.61 4.26
C LYS A 364 2.62 12.08 3.44
N ALA A 365 2.82 11.80 2.15
CA ALA A 365 1.76 11.30 1.29
C ALA A 365 1.22 9.93 1.76
N VAL A 366 2.08 9.04 2.26
CA VAL A 366 1.69 7.76 2.84
C VAL A 366 0.86 7.97 4.12
N ILE A 367 1.27 8.89 5.00
CA ILE A 367 0.50 9.23 6.22
C ILE A 367 -0.88 9.76 5.86
N ASP A 368 -0.98 10.68 4.90
CA ASP A 368 -2.25 11.29 4.51
C ASP A 368 -3.23 10.23 3.96
N ARG A 369 -2.75 9.29 3.14
CA ARG A 369 -3.57 8.17 2.63
C ARG A 369 -4.01 7.22 3.74
N LEU A 370 -3.11 6.84 4.65
CA LEU A 370 -3.45 5.99 5.79
C LEU A 370 -4.41 6.69 6.78
N ALA A 371 -4.30 8.00 6.94
CA ALA A 371 -5.22 8.78 7.76
C ALA A 371 -6.65 8.79 7.17
N LEU A 372 -6.78 8.90 5.84
CA LEU A 372 -8.06 8.78 5.15
C LEU A 372 -8.64 7.37 5.32
N PHE A 373 -7.82 6.34 5.13
CA PHE A 373 -8.22 4.94 5.32
C PHE A 373 -8.68 4.67 6.76
N GLU A 374 -7.94 5.16 7.76
CA GLU A 374 -8.29 5.07 9.18
C GLU A 374 -9.64 5.76 9.48
N LYS A 375 -9.86 6.94 8.90
CA LYS A 375 -11.13 7.67 9.01
C LYS A 375 -12.27 6.90 8.36
N GLY A 376 -12.04 6.34 7.17
CA GLY A 376 -13.01 5.52 6.43
C GLY A 376 -13.42 4.28 7.22
N ILE A 377 -12.46 3.47 7.71
CA ILE A 377 -12.75 2.30 8.57
C ILE A 377 -13.54 2.71 9.82
N SER A 378 -13.12 3.79 10.48
CA SER A 378 -13.80 4.26 11.70
C SER A 378 -15.22 4.74 11.41
N LYS A 379 -15.45 5.42 10.29
CA LYS A 379 -16.77 5.84 9.84
C LYS A 379 -17.64 4.62 9.51
N ALA A 380 -17.11 3.68 8.73
CA ALA A 380 -17.81 2.46 8.34
C ALA A 380 -18.22 1.61 9.56
N ALA A 381 -17.35 1.48 10.55
CA ALA A 381 -17.63 0.72 11.78
C ALA A 381 -18.68 1.36 12.70
N ASN A 382 -18.94 2.67 12.55
CA ASN A 382 -19.86 3.44 13.39
C ASN A 382 -21.17 3.83 12.68
N LEU A 383 -21.37 3.39 11.42
CA LEU A 383 -22.64 3.65 10.74
C LEU A 383 -23.80 2.96 11.45
N PRO A 384 -24.97 3.59 11.52
CA PRO A 384 -26.16 2.96 12.06
C PRO A 384 -26.55 1.77 11.18
N LEU A 385 -26.75 0.61 11.80
CA LEU A 385 -27.26 -0.60 11.19
C LEU A 385 -28.58 -0.96 11.88
N PRO A 386 -29.45 -1.75 11.24
CA PRO A 386 -30.64 -2.28 11.92
C PRO A 386 -30.25 -2.98 13.21
N THR A 387 -31.10 -2.87 14.24
CA THR A 387 -30.89 -3.58 15.49
C THR A 387 -31.21 -5.05 15.26
N ILE A 388 -30.17 -5.90 15.23
CA ILE A 388 -30.34 -7.34 15.07
C ILE A 388 -30.15 -8.02 16.42
N SER A 389 -31.12 -8.82 16.81
CA SER A 389 -31.04 -9.69 17.96
C SER A 389 -31.32 -11.15 17.54
N THR A 390 -30.65 -12.09 18.19
CA THR A 390 -30.88 -13.52 18.00
C THR A 390 -31.64 -14.05 19.20
N VAL A 391 -32.98 -14.15 19.07
CA VAL A 391 -33.86 -14.50 20.20
C VAL A 391 -35.04 -15.34 19.69
N GLY A 392 -35.33 -16.45 20.34
CA GLY A 392 -36.46 -17.31 20.00
C GLY A 392 -36.19 -18.20 18.82
N THR A 393 -37.25 -18.67 18.15
CA THR A 393 -37.20 -19.58 17.02
C THR A 393 -37.70 -18.95 15.71
N ASN A 394 -38.36 -17.79 15.79
CA ASN A 394 -39.02 -17.12 14.68
C ASN A 394 -38.14 -16.01 14.09
N LEU A 395 -38.34 -15.69 12.81
CA LEU A 395 -37.93 -14.43 12.25
C LEU A 395 -39.00 -13.39 12.51
N THR A 396 -38.64 -12.25 13.15
CA THR A 396 -39.56 -11.12 13.32
C THR A 396 -38.88 -9.85 12.85
N ILE A 397 -39.50 -9.13 11.94
CA ILE A 397 -39.05 -7.83 11.43
C ILE A 397 -40.11 -6.80 11.82
N LYS A 398 -39.72 -5.69 12.48
CA LYS A 398 -40.62 -4.62 12.90
C LYS A 398 -40.09 -3.26 12.46
N GLY A 399 -40.94 -2.51 11.76
CA GLY A 399 -40.64 -1.13 11.39
C GLY A 399 -39.39 -0.98 10.52
N LEU A 400 -39.10 -1.97 9.64
CA LEU A 400 -37.93 -1.92 8.79
C LEU A 400 -38.11 -0.83 7.72
N GLU A 401 -37.23 0.16 7.77
CA GLU A 401 -37.06 1.12 6.68
C GLU A 401 -35.77 0.81 5.93
N VAL A 402 -35.84 0.79 4.62
CA VAL A 402 -34.68 0.59 3.74
C VAL A 402 -34.60 1.72 2.74
N LYS A 403 -33.46 2.38 2.69
CA LYS A 403 -33.19 3.48 1.76
C LYS A 403 -32.03 3.12 0.83
N ARG A 404 -32.01 3.76 -0.32
CA ARG A 404 -30.84 3.78 -1.21
C ARG A 404 -29.80 4.77 -0.69
N PRO A 405 -28.53 4.72 -1.16
CA PRO A 405 -27.51 5.72 -0.79
C PRO A 405 -27.88 7.17 -1.10
N ASP A 406 -28.73 7.38 -2.12
CA ASP A 406 -29.28 8.68 -2.52
C ASP A 406 -30.46 9.16 -1.64
N GLY A 407 -30.84 8.37 -0.61
CA GLY A 407 -31.92 8.69 0.33
C GLY A 407 -33.32 8.26 -0.11
N VAL A 408 -33.48 7.72 -1.32
CA VAL A 408 -34.79 7.23 -1.81
C VAL A 408 -35.21 6.02 -0.99
N ALA A 409 -36.42 6.05 -0.43
CA ALA A 409 -36.99 4.95 0.33
C ALA A 409 -37.39 3.79 -0.61
N LEU A 410 -36.90 2.58 -0.31
CA LEU A 410 -37.29 1.34 -0.96
C LEU A 410 -38.38 0.62 -0.18
N LEU A 411 -38.32 0.65 1.14
CA LEU A 411 -39.31 0.10 2.05
C LEU A 411 -39.53 1.08 3.20
N SER A 412 -40.78 1.18 3.66
CA SER A 412 -41.16 2.02 4.80
C SER A 412 -42.06 1.21 5.74
N ASN A 413 -41.71 1.20 7.03
CA ASN A 413 -42.46 0.54 8.10
C ASN A 413 -42.84 -0.93 7.80
N PHE A 414 -41.88 -1.69 7.22
CA PHE A 414 -42.13 -3.08 6.82
C PHE A 414 -42.15 -3.99 8.05
N VAL A 415 -43.15 -4.89 8.09
CA VAL A 415 -43.34 -5.89 9.15
C VAL A 415 -43.46 -7.26 8.53
N LEU A 416 -42.76 -8.24 9.11
CA LEU A 416 -42.80 -9.65 8.67
C LEU A 416 -42.55 -10.55 9.88
N GLU A 417 -43.34 -11.65 9.94
CA GLU A 417 -43.11 -12.72 10.90
C GLU A 417 -43.18 -14.07 10.15
N LEU A 418 -42.18 -14.92 10.42
CA LEU A 418 -42.08 -16.27 9.88
C LEU A 418 -41.69 -17.24 11.00
N ASN A 419 -42.40 -18.37 11.05
CA ASN A 419 -42.18 -19.46 11.98
C ASN A 419 -41.23 -20.54 11.40
N PRO A 420 -40.64 -21.40 12.24
CA PRO A 420 -39.86 -22.55 11.78
C PRO A 420 -40.61 -23.38 10.74
N GLY A 421 -39.93 -23.77 9.67
CA GLY A 421 -40.50 -24.52 8.54
C GLY A 421 -41.29 -23.69 7.52
N GLU A 422 -41.58 -22.41 7.81
CA GLU A 422 -42.21 -21.53 6.82
C GLU A 422 -41.18 -21.06 5.77
N SER A 423 -41.67 -20.80 4.57
CA SER A 423 -40.86 -20.35 3.46
C SER A 423 -41.52 -19.20 2.72
N LEU A 424 -40.74 -18.14 2.43
CA LEU A 424 -41.19 -16.93 1.76
C LEU A 424 -40.50 -16.76 0.42
N LEU A 425 -41.27 -16.61 -0.65
CA LEU A 425 -40.79 -16.23 -1.97
C LEU A 425 -40.99 -14.72 -2.19
N ILE A 426 -39.91 -13.98 -2.45
CA ILE A 426 -39.94 -12.56 -2.77
C ILE A 426 -39.85 -12.40 -4.28
N ARG A 427 -40.86 -11.77 -4.89
CA ARG A 427 -40.92 -11.47 -6.33
C ARG A 427 -41.11 -10.00 -6.59
N GLY A 428 -40.70 -9.54 -7.74
CA GLY A 428 -40.81 -8.13 -8.15
C GLY A 428 -39.94 -7.82 -9.34
N ALA A 429 -40.09 -6.64 -9.91
CA ALA A 429 -39.27 -6.18 -11.03
C ALA A 429 -37.75 -6.14 -10.68
N SER A 430 -36.91 -6.24 -11.71
CA SER A 430 -35.47 -6.06 -11.48
C SER A 430 -35.21 -4.64 -10.97
N GLY A 431 -34.32 -4.51 -9.96
CA GLY A 431 -33.96 -3.19 -9.37
C GLY A 431 -34.95 -2.64 -8.32
N CYS A 432 -36.08 -3.33 -8.00
CA CYS A 432 -37.03 -2.85 -6.98
C CYS A 432 -36.54 -2.91 -5.53
N GLY A 433 -35.36 -3.51 -5.25
CA GLY A 433 -34.78 -3.51 -3.91
C GLY A 433 -34.75 -4.87 -3.20
N LYS A 434 -35.09 -5.98 -3.85
CA LYS A 434 -35.13 -7.34 -3.24
C LYS A 434 -33.81 -7.73 -2.58
N SER A 435 -32.70 -7.63 -3.30
CA SER A 435 -31.36 -7.94 -2.75
C SER A 435 -30.95 -6.94 -1.67
N THR A 436 -31.42 -5.68 -1.75
CA THR A 436 -31.16 -4.66 -0.72
C THR A 436 -31.91 -4.99 0.58
N PHE A 437 -33.13 -5.51 0.47
CA PHE A 437 -33.88 -6.04 1.61
C PHE A 437 -33.13 -7.18 2.29
N LEU A 438 -32.65 -8.20 1.53
CA LEU A 438 -31.87 -9.29 2.09
C LEU A 438 -30.59 -8.79 2.79
N ARG A 439 -29.87 -7.82 2.20
CA ARG A 439 -28.69 -7.19 2.82
C ARG A 439 -29.05 -6.44 4.10
N SER A 440 -30.23 -5.82 4.16
CA SER A 440 -30.72 -5.13 5.35
C SER A 440 -31.01 -6.12 6.47
N VAL A 441 -31.64 -7.26 6.15
CA VAL A 441 -31.91 -8.33 7.12
C VAL A 441 -30.62 -9.03 7.56
N ALA A 442 -29.62 -9.13 6.67
CA ALA A 442 -28.27 -9.58 7.01
C ALA A 442 -27.50 -8.60 7.92
N GLY A 443 -28.02 -7.39 8.16
CA GLY A 443 -27.36 -6.37 8.97
C GLY A 443 -26.12 -5.75 8.35
N ILE A 444 -25.97 -5.82 7.03
CA ILE A 444 -24.82 -5.26 6.33
C ILE A 444 -25.15 -3.98 5.53
N TRP A 445 -26.45 -3.64 5.40
CA TRP A 445 -26.86 -2.45 4.66
C TRP A 445 -26.93 -1.20 5.55
N PRO A 446 -26.07 -0.20 5.37
CA PRO A 446 -25.94 0.94 6.29
C PRO A 446 -27.05 2.00 6.15
N TYR A 447 -27.96 1.83 5.20
CA TYR A 447 -29.09 2.74 4.96
C TYR A 447 -30.43 2.07 5.33
N ALA A 448 -30.39 1.17 6.33
CA ALA A 448 -31.58 0.54 6.88
C ALA A 448 -31.68 0.80 8.37
N THR A 449 -32.90 0.96 8.86
CA THR A 449 -33.25 1.11 10.29
C THR A 449 -34.44 0.20 10.63
N GLY A 450 -34.58 -0.19 11.88
CA GLY A 450 -35.63 -1.07 12.35
C GLY A 450 -35.12 -2.16 13.28
N GLU A 451 -36.03 -2.99 13.77
CA GLU A 451 -35.73 -4.12 14.64
C GLU A 451 -35.92 -5.45 13.90
N ILE A 452 -34.88 -6.29 13.95
CA ILE A 452 -34.85 -7.61 13.34
C ILE A 452 -34.48 -8.63 14.41
N LYS A 453 -35.38 -9.59 14.65
CA LYS A 453 -35.12 -10.73 15.53
C LYS A 453 -34.94 -11.97 14.66
N LEU A 454 -33.73 -12.51 14.66
CA LEU A 454 -33.40 -13.77 13.97
C LEU A 454 -33.59 -14.95 14.95
N PRO A 455 -33.86 -16.16 14.43
CA PRO A 455 -33.85 -17.38 15.24
C PRO A 455 -32.53 -17.53 16.01
N GLN A 456 -32.62 -18.11 17.21
CA GLN A 456 -31.43 -18.43 17.99
C GLN A 456 -30.74 -19.64 17.37
N GLY A 457 -29.73 -19.41 16.56
CA GLY A 457 -29.00 -20.46 15.86
C GLY A 457 -28.22 -19.91 14.67
N LYS A 458 -28.02 -20.74 13.66
CA LYS A 458 -27.22 -20.39 12.48
C LYS A 458 -28.08 -19.72 11.41
N SER A 459 -27.60 -18.62 10.86
CA SER A 459 -28.14 -18.00 9.65
C SER A 459 -27.17 -18.16 8.48
N LEU A 460 -27.68 -18.42 7.29
CA LEU A 460 -26.87 -18.55 6.08
C LEU A 460 -27.45 -17.70 4.95
N PHE A 461 -26.57 -16.92 4.30
CA PHE A 461 -26.91 -16.13 3.12
C PHE A 461 -26.22 -16.72 1.90
N LEU A 462 -27.01 -17.12 0.91
CA LEU A 462 -26.56 -17.61 -0.38
C LEU A 462 -26.79 -16.54 -1.43
N SER A 463 -25.72 -16.13 -2.11
CA SER A 463 -25.78 -15.11 -3.15
C SER A 463 -25.92 -15.71 -4.53
N GLN A 464 -26.40 -14.94 -5.50
CA GLN A 464 -26.53 -15.31 -6.90
C GLN A 464 -25.21 -15.85 -7.49
N LYS A 465 -24.09 -15.19 -7.16
CA LYS A 465 -22.73 -15.65 -7.47
C LYS A 465 -22.02 -16.02 -6.17
N PRO A 466 -21.90 -17.32 -5.86
CA PRO A 466 -21.27 -17.76 -4.63
C PRO A 466 -19.77 -17.40 -4.59
N TYR A 467 -19.29 -16.98 -3.44
CA TYR A 467 -17.87 -16.75 -3.23
C TYR A 467 -17.13 -18.10 -3.13
N MET A 468 -16.08 -18.25 -3.92
CA MET A 468 -15.16 -19.39 -3.87
C MET A 468 -13.83 -18.95 -3.29
N PRO A 469 -13.49 -19.33 -2.04
CA PRO A 469 -12.20 -18.98 -1.45
C PRO A 469 -11.04 -19.64 -2.20
N LEU A 470 -9.87 -19.01 -2.12
CA LEU A 470 -8.63 -19.60 -2.61
C LEU A 470 -8.26 -20.80 -1.73
N GLY A 471 -7.74 -21.87 -2.35
CA GLY A 471 -7.34 -23.07 -1.64
C GLY A 471 -7.89 -24.34 -2.26
N THR A 472 -8.08 -25.38 -1.42
CA THR A 472 -8.61 -26.67 -1.88
C THR A 472 -10.10 -26.61 -2.20
N LEU A 473 -10.58 -27.53 -3.05
CA LEU A 473 -12.02 -27.65 -3.31
C LEU A 473 -12.78 -27.92 -2.01
N LYS A 474 -12.23 -28.74 -1.12
CA LYS A 474 -12.80 -28.99 0.21
C LYS A 474 -13.03 -27.69 0.98
N ALA A 475 -12.05 -26.77 0.98
CA ALA A 475 -12.20 -25.46 1.61
C ALA A 475 -13.31 -24.62 0.96
N ALA A 476 -13.43 -24.69 -0.37
CA ALA A 476 -14.49 -24.00 -1.10
C ALA A 476 -15.88 -24.57 -0.78
N VAL A 477 -16.02 -25.86 -0.63
CA VAL A 477 -17.28 -26.53 -0.29
C VAL A 477 -17.69 -26.27 1.17
N CYS A 478 -16.76 -26.33 2.11
CA CYS A 478 -17.05 -26.18 3.54
C CYS A 478 -17.27 -24.72 3.99
N TYR A 479 -16.85 -23.74 3.20
CA TYR A 479 -16.95 -22.31 3.58
C TYR A 479 -18.38 -21.92 4.02
N PRO A 480 -18.55 -21.14 5.14
CA PRO A 480 -17.53 -20.51 5.99
C PRO A 480 -16.99 -21.38 7.14
N GLN A 481 -17.33 -22.65 7.24
CA GLN A 481 -16.81 -23.55 8.27
C GLN A 481 -15.33 -23.92 8.03
N GLN A 482 -14.67 -24.36 9.09
CA GLN A 482 -13.31 -24.90 8.97
C GLN A 482 -13.32 -26.28 8.31
N VAL A 483 -12.30 -26.53 7.51
CA VAL A 483 -12.17 -27.74 6.66
C VAL A 483 -12.19 -29.03 7.48
N ASP A 484 -11.71 -29.00 8.73
CA ASP A 484 -11.57 -30.17 9.60
C ASP A 484 -12.87 -30.59 10.28
N GLN A 485 -13.95 -29.81 10.14
CA GLN A 485 -15.23 -30.10 10.78
C GLN A 485 -16.11 -31.09 10.00
N THR A 486 -15.76 -31.39 8.73
CA THR A 486 -16.55 -32.29 7.88
C THR A 486 -15.60 -33.30 7.21
N SER A 487 -15.96 -34.60 7.28
CA SER A 487 -15.16 -35.64 6.65
C SER A 487 -15.30 -35.65 5.14
N ASP A 488 -14.30 -36.20 4.46
CA ASP A 488 -14.27 -36.26 2.99
C ASP A 488 -15.38 -37.14 2.41
N GLU A 489 -15.79 -38.19 3.16
CA GLU A 489 -16.88 -39.10 2.76
C GLU A 489 -18.23 -38.35 2.71
N VAL A 490 -18.50 -37.51 3.73
CA VAL A 490 -19.73 -36.71 3.79
C VAL A 490 -19.75 -35.69 2.64
N ILE A 491 -18.64 -35.04 2.35
CA ILE A 491 -18.53 -34.07 1.26
C ILE A 491 -18.71 -34.79 -0.10
N ALA A 492 -18.09 -35.96 -0.26
CA ALA A 492 -18.20 -36.76 -1.47
C ALA A 492 -19.68 -37.22 -1.73
N GLU A 493 -20.39 -37.62 -0.67
CA GLU A 493 -21.82 -37.96 -0.77
C GLU A 493 -22.65 -36.74 -1.18
N MET A 494 -22.38 -35.55 -0.57
CA MET A 494 -23.07 -34.32 -0.92
C MET A 494 -22.81 -33.90 -2.37
N LEU A 495 -21.55 -33.97 -2.83
CA LEU A 495 -21.22 -33.69 -4.23
C LEU A 495 -21.97 -34.61 -5.20
N LYS A 496 -22.03 -35.92 -4.90
CA LYS A 496 -22.80 -36.89 -5.71
C LYS A 496 -24.28 -36.54 -5.73
N SER A 497 -24.87 -36.19 -4.58
CA SER A 497 -26.29 -35.89 -4.44
C SER A 497 -26.75 -34.66 -5.23
N VAL A 498 -25.84 -33.69 -5.49
CA VAL A 498 -26.15 -32.51 -6.32
C VAL A 498 -25.61 -32.62 -7.76
N GLY A 499 -25.22 -33.83 -8.20
CA GLY A 499 -24.75 -34.06 -9.57
C GLY A 499 -23.36 -33.53 -9.88
N LEU A 500 -22.46 -33.46 -8.87
CA LEU A 500 -21.06 -33.04 -9.00
C LEU A 500 -20.07 -34.17 -8.72
N SER A 501 -20.39 -35.40 -9.14
CA SER A 501 -19.58 -36.61 -8.91
C SER A 501 -18.15 -36.48 -9.48
N ASN A 502 -17.98 -35.74 -10.57
CA ASN A 502 -16.70 -35.46 -11.22
C ASN A 502 -15.73 -34.65 -10.36
N LEU A 503 -16.20 -34.02 -9.29
CA LEU A 503 -15.39 -33.19 -8.38
C LEU A 503 -14.92 -33.96 -7.15
N VAL A 504 -15.40 -35.18 -6.91
CA VAL A 504 -15.06 -35.95 -5.70
C VAL A 504 -13.56 -36.20 -5.60
N ASP A 505 -12.91 -36.60 -6.69
CA ASP A 505 -11.46 -36.88 -6.70
C ASP A 505 -10.59 -35.63 -6.63
N LYS A 506 -11.21 -34.45 -6.73
CA LYS A 506 -10.51 -33.14 -6.70
C LYS A 506 -10.60 -32.42 -5.35
N LEU A 507 -11.11 -33.04 -4.30
CA LEU A 507 -11.30 -32.40 -3.00
C LEU A 507 -10.02 -31.77 -2.44
N GLY A 508 -8.86 -32.42 -2.62
CA GLY A 508 -7.56 -31.92 -2.19
C GLY A 508 -6.87 -30.99 -3.19
N SER A 509 -7.38 -30.84 -4.41
CA SER A 509 -6.77 -30.02 -5.45
C SER A 509 -6.91 -28.52 -5.15
N VAL A 510 -5.86 -27.77 -5.44
CA VAL A 510 -5.80 -26.31 -5.27
C VAL A 510 -5.90 -25.65 -6.64
N GLU A 511 -7.02 -24.99 -6.91
CA GLU A 511 -7.28 -24.28 -8.16
C GLU A 511 -8.00 -22.95 -7.88
N GLN A 512 -8.14 -22.12 -8.91
CA GLN A 512 -9.01 -20.93 -8.84
C GLN A 512 -10.48 -21.36 -9.10
N TRP A 513 -11.10 -21.97 -8.11
CA TRP A 513 -12.43 -22.59 -8.22
C TRP A 513 -13.52 -21.63 -8.72
N GLY A 514 -13.41 -20.34 -8.43
CA GLY A 514 -14.33 -19.33 -8.95
C GLY A 514 -14.26 -19.14 -10.48
N MET A 515 -13.15 -19.57 -11.12
CA MET A 515 -12.99 -19.54 -12.59
C MET A 515 -13.07 -20.94 -13.21
N ALA A 516 -12.67 -21.96 -12.48
CA ALA A 516 -12.65 -23.34 -12.96
C ALA A 516 -14.06 -23.97 -13.02
N LEU A 517 -14.97 -23.53 -12.14
CA LEU A 517 -16.33 -24.01 -12.06
C LEU A 517 -17.30 -23.07 -12.82
N SER A 518 -18.21 -23.64 -13.57
CA SER A 518 -19.35 -22.91 -14.12
C SER A 518 -20.22 -22.30 -13.01
N LEU A 519 -20.99 -21.26 -13.32
CA LEU A 519 -21.87 -20.62 -12.32
C LEU A 519 -22.89 -21.61 -11.75
N GLY A 520 -23.43 -22.53 -12.57
CA GLY A 520 -24.35 -23.58 -12.11
C GLY A 520 -23.69 -24.57 -11.14
N GLU A 521 -22.41 -24.95 -11.34
CA GLU A 521 -21.66 -25.79 -10.39
C GLU A 521 -21.40 -25.03 -9.08
N GLN A 522 -21.05 -23.75 -9.16
CA GLN A 522 -20.87 -22.89 -7.97
C GLN A 522 -22.19 -22.78 -7.17
N GLN A 523 -23.33 -22.63 -7.85
CA GLN A 523 -24.65 -22.57 -7.21
C GLN A 523 -25.00 -23.90 -6.52
N ARG A 524 -24.70 -25.04 -7.13
CA ARG A 524 -24.89 -26.37 -6.50
C ARG A 524 -24.00 -26.53 -5.26
N ILE A 525 -22.76 -26.04 -5.27
CA ILE A 525 -21.90 -26.01 -4.09
C ILE A 525 -22.49 -25.12 -2.99
N ALA A 526 -23.16 -24.01 -3.32
CA ALA A 526 -23.83 -23.18 -2.34
C ALA A 526 -24.93 -23.93 -1.58
N PHE A 527 -25.68 -24.83 -2.25
CA PHE A 527 -26.62 -25.71 -1.57
C PHE A 527 -25.92 -26.72 -0.66
N ILE A 528 -24.80 -27.31 -1.07
CA ILE A 528 -24.00 -28.18 -0.18
C ILE A 528 -23.61 -27.44 1.08
N ARG A 529 -23.22 -26.16 0.99
CA ARG A 529 -22.94 -25.33 2.17
C ARG A 529 -24.13 -25.22 3.11
N ALA A 530 -25.36 -25.10 2.57
CA ALA A 530 -26.57 -25.10 3.38
C ALA A 530 -26.78 -26.44 4.09
N PHE A 531 -26.52 -27.56 3.41
CA PHE A 531 -26.67 -28.90 4.01
C PHE A 531 -25.63 -29.17 5.09
N ILE A 532 -24.38 -28.77 4.89
CA ILE A 532 -23.30 -28.95 5.86
C ILE A 532 -23.50 -28.04 7.10
N ASN A 533 -23.90 -26.78 6.87
CA ASN A 533 -24.08 -25.81 7.97
C ASN A 533 -25.35 -26.04 8.77
N ALA A 534 -26.36 -26.68 8.19
CA ALA A 534 -27.69 -26.92 8.76
C ALA A 534 -28.23 -25.67 9.51
N PRO A 535 -28.45 -24.55 8.81
CA PRO A 535 -28.90 -23.31 9.44
C PRO A 535 -30.40 -23.34 9.77
N ASP A 536 -30.78 -22.56 10.79
CA ASP A 536 -32.19 -22.37 11.19
C ASP A 536 -32.93 -21.40 10.27
N ILE A 537 -32.18 -20.52 9.59
CA ILE A 537 -32.71 -19.59 8.60
C ILE A 537 -31.75 -19.47 7.40
N ILE A 538 -32.32 -19.53 6.18
CA ILE A 538 -31.59 -19.41 4.93
C ILE A 538 -32.15 -18.25 4.12
N PHE A 539 -31.28 -17.35 3.69
CA PHE A 539 -31.59 -16.29 2.75
C PHE A 539 -30.95 -16.62 1.40
N MET A 540 -31.74 -16.62 0.34
CA MET A 540 -31.31 -17.00 -1.02
C MET A 540 -31.60 -15.87 -2.01
N ASP A 541 -30.57 -15.29 -2.61
CA ASP A 541 -30.69 -14.25 -3.63
C ASP A 541 -30.40 -14.82 -5.02
N GLU A 542 -31.46 -15.22 -5.76
CA GLU A 542 -31.40 -15.77 -7.11
C GLU A 542 -30.41 -16.94 -7.28
N VAL A 543 -30.27 -17.78 -6.26
CA VAL A 543 -29.23 -18.84 -6.16
C VAL A 543 -29.33 -19.92 -7.21
N THR A 544 -30.46 -20.02 -7.91
CA THR A 544 -30.74 -21.03 -8.96
C THR A 544 -30.80 -20.41 -10.36
N SER A 545 -30.39 -19.16 -10.53
CA SER A 545 -30.52 -18.44 -11.81
C SER A 545 -29.78 -19.08 -12.97
N ALA A 546 -28.71 -19.82 -12.72
CA ALA A 546 -27.89 -20.52 -13.72
C ALA A 546 -28.18 -22.03 -13.81
N LEU A 547 -29.23 -22.52 -13.13
CA LEU A 547 -29.66 -23.91 -13.17
C LEU A 547 -30.87 -24.07 -14.07
N ASP A 548 -31.06 -25.28 -14.64
CA ASP A 548 -32.31 -25.67 -15.25
C ASP A 548 -33.41 -25.94 -14.20
N GLU A 549 -34.66 -26.09 -14.64
CA GLU A 549 -35.79 -26.23 -13.75
C GLU A 549 -35.79 -27.58 -12.99
N ASP A 550 -35.21 -28.62 -13.56
CA ASP A 550 -35.11 -29.95 -12.94
C ASP A 550 -34.11 -29.96 -11.80
N ASN A 551 -32.92 -29.40 -12.04
CA ASN A 551 -31.90 -29.19 -10.99
C ASN A 551 -32.39 -28.26 -9.90
N GLU A 552 -33.07 -27.14 -10.24
CA GLU A 552 -33.69 -26.24 -9.28
C GLU A 552 -34.71 -27.00 -8.40
N SER A 553 -35.60 -27.77 -9.02
CA SER A 553 -36.62 -28.54 -8.31
C SER A 553 -36.02 -29.60 -7.39
N THR A 554 -34.98 -30.27 -7.83
CA THR A 554 -34.24 -31.27 -7.05
C THR A 554 -33.60 -30.64 -5.81
N LEU A 555 -32.88 -29.53 -5.97
CA LEU A 555 -32.18 -28.86 -4.87
C LEU A 555 -33.13 -28.28 -3.83
N TYR A 556 -34.25 -27.65 -4.26
CA TYR A 556 -35.25 -27.16 -3.31
C TYR A 556 -35.98 -28.32 -2.61
N GLY A 557 -36.25 -29.44 -3.32
CA GLY A 557 -36.77 -30.64 -2.72
C GLY A 557 -35.84 -31.20 -1.63
N MET A 558 -34.56 -31.33 -1.94
CA MET A 558 -33.55 -31.76 -0.98
C MET A 558 -33.45 -30.81 0.21
N LEU A 559 -33.52 -29.48 -0.02
CA LEU A 559 -33.47 -28.49 1.03
C LEU A 559 -34.61 -28.65 2.04
N LYS A 560 -35.83 -28.83 1.55
CA LYS A 560 -37.01 -29.08 2.41
C LYS A 560 -36.96 -30.42 3.15
N THR A 561 -36.41 -31.43 2.53
CA THR A 561 -36.32 -32.77 3.15
C THR A 561 -35.22 -32.81 4.22
N ARG A 562 -34.08 -32.18 3.97
CA ARG A 562 -32.93 -32.20 4.89
C ARG A 562 -33.05 -31.15 6.02
N LEU A 563 -33.73 -30.03 5.74
CA LEU A 563 -33.87 -28.90 6.67
C LEU A 563 -35.35 -28.51 6.85
N PRO A 564 -36.22 -29.43 7.34
CA PRO A 564 -37.66 -29.20 7.39
C PRO A 564 -38.09 -28.09 8.33
N GLN A 565 -37.27 -27.74 9.34
CA GLN A 565 -37.55 -26.69 10.32
C GLN A 565 -36.90 -25.34 9.94
N ALA A 566 -36.06 -25.30 8.90
CA ALA A 566 -35.40 -24.05 8.52
C ALA A 566 -36.40 -23.05 7.93
N ILE A 567 -36.29 -21.82 8.33
CA ILE A 567 -36.99 -20.69 7.68
C ILE A 567 -36.26 -20.40 6.37
N ILE A 568 -36.99 -20.40 5.25
CA ILE A 568 -36.40 -20.18 3.93
C ILE A 568 -36.94 -18.90 3.31
N ILE A 569 -36.07 -17.97 2.98
CA ILE A 569 -36.42 -16.72 2.26
C ILE A 569 -35.68 -16.68 0.93
N SER A 570 -36.41 -16.79 -0.15
CA SER A 570 -35.85 -16.82 -1.51
C SER A 570 -36.29 -15.60 -2.30
N VAL A 571 -35.35 -15.00 -3.02
CA VAL A 571 -35.63 -14.06 -4.10
C VAL A 571 -35.52 -14.83 -5.40
N GLY A 572 -36.56 -14.78 -6.25
CA GLY A 572 -36.55 -15.46 -7.52
C GLY A 572 -37.64 -14.96 -8.48
N HIS A 573 -37.41 -15.18 -9.77
CA HIS A 573 -38.34 -14.76 -10.83
C HIS A 573 -39.16 -15.91 -11.44
N ARG A 574 -38.68 -17.16 -11.29
CA ARG A 574 -39.30 -18.32 -11.90
C ARG A 574 -40.58 -18.72 -11.18
N GLY A 575 -41.60 -19.10 -11.95
CA GLY A 575 -42.87 -19.62 -11.43
C GLY A 575 -42.73 -20.98 -10.73
N THR A 576 -41.74 -21.77 -11.11
CA THR A 576 -41.42 -23.09 -10.55
C THR A 576 -41.11 -23.04 -9.05
N LEU A 577 -40.62 -21.89 -8.52
CA LEU A 577 -40.30 -21.72 -7.12
C LEU A 577 -41.55 -21.63 -6.21
N VAL A 578 -42.71 -21.23 -6.75
CA VAL A 578 -43.92 -21.03 -5.95
C VAL A 578 -44.32 -22.30 -5.18
N LYS A 579 -44.19 -23.48 -5.80
CA LYS A 579 -44.52 -24.77 -5.16
C LYS A 579 -43.66 -25.13 -3.95
N PHE A 580 -42.50 -24.49 -3.79
CA PHE A 580 -41.58 -24.72 -2.68
C PHE A 580 -41.72 -23.70 -1.55
N HIS A 581 -42.61 -22.69 -1.68
CA HIS A 581 -42.76 -21.64 -0.67
C HIS A 581 -44.22 -21.62 -0.16
N THR A 582 -44.33 -21.38 1.15
CA THR A 582 -45.63 -21.31 1.84
C THR A 582 -46.29 -19.93 1.70
N ARG A 583 -45.48 -18.91 1.46
CA ARG A 583 -45.93 -17.51 1.32
C ARG A 583 -45.23 -16.82 0.15
N GLU A 584 -45.90 -15.88 -0.46
CA GLU A 584 -45.35 -15.03 -1.51
C GLU A 584 -45.47 -13.54 -1.12
N LEU A 585 -44.42 -12.80 -1.36
CA LEU A 585 -44.37 -11.35 -1.17
C LEU A 585 -44.01 -10.69 -2.51
N LYS A 586 -44.84 -9.76 -2.96
CA LYS A 586 -44.57 -8.96 -4.15
C LYS A 586 -44.05 -7.61 -3.76
N PHE A 587 -42.84 -7.26 -4.27
CA PHE A 587 -42.20 -5.98 -4.09
C PHE A 587 -42.62 -5.00 -5.15
#